data_3b3bba001b1c0d8d6645ee7b1f52d59b
#
_entry.id   3b3bba001b1c0d8d6645ee7b1f52d59b
#
_cell.length_a   1.000
_cell.length_b   1.000
_cell.length_c   1.000
_cell.angle_alpha   90.00
_cell.angle_beta   90.00
_cell.angle_gamma   90.00
#
_symmetry.space_group_name_H-M   'P 1'
#
loop_
_entity.id
_entity.type
_entity.pdbx_description
1 polymer ?
#
loop_
_entity_poly.entity_id
_entity_poly.type
_entity_poly.pdbx_seq_one_letter_code
_entity_poly.pdbx_strand_id
1 'polypeptide(L)'
;MSTINYDLSRIKALAFDVDGVLSSTTVPLHPSGEPMRTVNIKDGYAIQLAVKKGLHIAIITGGRTEAVRIRFEGLGVKDLYMGDDVPDIEVMRECGLPCCPKDAVPEVKSVAKYISYADGGCGCGRDVVEQVLKAHGLWMAQDAFGW
;
A
#
# COMPACT_ATOMS: atom_id res chain seq x y z
N MET A 1 -12.35 7.73 -11.77
CA MET A 1 -11.58 7.69 -10.50
C MET A 1 -12.58 7.87 -9.36
N SER A 2 -12.64 6.96 -8.44
CA SER A 2 -13.50 7.12 -7.25
C SER A 2 -12.80 8.00 -6.21
N THR A 3 -13.61 8.72 -5.42
CA THR A 3 -13.09 9.58 -4.35
C THR A 3 -13.40 8.95 -2.99
N ILE A 4 -12.43 8.95 -2.11
CA ILE A 4 -12.60 8.44 -0.75
C ILE A 4 -13.52 9.40 0.03
N ASN A 5 -14.64 8.87 0.51
CA ASN A 5 -15.56 9.63 1.35
C ASN A 5 -15.16 9.52 2.84
N TYR A 6 -14.09 10.20 3.21
CA TYR A 6 -13.53 10.25 4.55
C TYR A 6 -12.71 11.53 4.72
N ASP A 7 -12.59 12.04 5.93
CA ASP A 7 -11.71 13.17 6.23
C ASP A 7 -10.25 12.74 6.21
N LEU A 8 -9.66 12.74 5.03
CA LEU A 8 -8.28 12.29 4.79
C LEU A 8 -7.23 13.19 5.44
N SER A 9 -7.57 14.42 5.82
CA SER A 9 -6.63 15.31 6.53
C SER A 9 -6.25 14.77 7.92
N ARG A 10 -7.05 13.84 8.46
CA ARG A 10 -6.79 13.18 9.73
C ARG A 10 -5.87 11.97 9.63
N ILE A 11 -5.63 11.47 8.42
CA ILE A 11 -4.77 10.30 8.19
C ILE A 11 -3.32 10.71 8.39
N LYS A 12 -2.64 10.06 9.33
CA LYS A 12 -1.22 10.28 9.64
C LYS A 12 -0.35 9.07 9.35
N ALA A 13 -0.96 7.92 9.20
CA ALA A 13 -0.28 6.66 8.92
C ALA A 13 -1.08 5.83 7.93
N LEU A 14 -0.36 5.12 7.06
CA LEU A 14 -0.92 4.13 6.14
C LEU A 14 -0.16 2.83 6.30
N ALA A 15 -0.89 1.74 6.39
CA ALA A 15 -0.34 0.39 6.40
C ALA A 15 -0.76 -0.35 5.13
N PHE A 16 0.18 -1.04 4.50
CA PHE A 16 -0.04 -1.79 3.27
C PHE A 16 0.36 -3.25 3.45
N ASP A 17 -0.47 -4.15 2.94
CA ASP A 17 -0.04 -5.49 2.60
C ASP A 17 0.72 -5.49 1.27
N VAL A 18 1.46 -6.56 1.00
CA VAL A 18 2.24 -6.72 -0.23
C VAL A 18 1.50 -7.61 -1.22
N ASP A 19 1.18 -8.84 -0.84
CA ASP A 19 0.65 -9.84 -1.76
C ASP A 19 -0.80 -9.54 -2.16
N GLY A 20 -1.02 -9.25 -3.44
CA GLY A 20 -2.34 -8.86 -3.95
C GLY A 20 -2.73 -7.39 -3.67
N VAL A 21 -1.84 -6.58 -3.07
CA VAL A 21 -2.05 -5.14 -2.86
C VAL A 21 -0.96 -4.33 -3.56
N LEU A 22 0.28 -4.36 -3.06
CA LEU A 22 1.42 -3.68 -3.71
C LEU A 22 2.12 -4.56 -4.73
N SER A 23 1.89 -5.86 -4.69
CA SER A 23 2.29 -6.85 -5.70
C SER A 23 1.04 -7.45 -6.35
N SER A 24 1.19 -7.96 -7.57
CA SER A 24 0.10 -8.61 -8.31
C SER A 24 -0.40 -9.85 -7.59
N THR A 25 -1.69 -10.17 -7.78
CA THR A 25 -2.33 -11.41 -7.29
C THR A 25 -1.79 -12.66 -7.99
N THR A 26 -1.20 -12.50 -9.17
CA THR A 26 -0.57 -13.59 -9.94
C THR A 26 0.88 -13.22 -10.19
N VAL A 27 1.80 -14.06 -9.71
CA VAL A 27 3.24 -13.84 -9.84
C VAL A 27 3.94 -15.12 -10.29
N PRO A 28 5.08 -15.01 -11.01
CA PRO A 28 5.93 -16.16 -11.31
C PRO A 28 6.50 -16.80 -10.04
N LEU A 29 6.77 -18.10 -10.10
CA LEU A 29 7.55 -18.81 -9.11
C LEU A 29 9.03 -18.83 -9.51
N HIS A 30 9.91 -18.49 -8.60
CA HIS A 30 11.34 -18.76 -8.75
C HIS A 30 11.58 -20.28 -8.69
N PRO A 31 12.63 -20.85 -9.34
CA PRO A 31 12.95 -22.27 -9.24
C PRO A 31 13.15 -22.79 -7.80
N SER A 32 13.48 -21.91 -6.87
CA SER A 32 13.53 -22.24 -5.42
C SER A 32 12.15 -22.45 -4.78
N GLY A 33 11.05 -22.19 -5.50
CA GLY A 33 9.68 -22.22 -4.99
C GLY A 33 9.20 -20.90 -4.39
N GLU A 34 10.02 -19.85 -4.40
CA GLU A 34 9.67 -18.55 -3.84
C GLU A 34 8.85 -17.71 -4.83
N PRO A 35 7.74 -17.08 -4.41
CA PRO A 35 7.00 -16.16 -5.27
C PRO A 35 7.83 -14.93 -5.64
N MET A 36 7.91 -14.62 -6.93
CA MET A 36 8.61 -13.45 -7.45
C MET A 36 7.66 -12.26 -7.48
N ARG A 37 7.58 -11.54 -6.39
CA ARG A 37 6.66 -10.42 -6.23
C ARG A 37 6.95 -9.31 -7.22
N THR A 38 5.87 -8.77 -7.81
CA THR A 38 5.94 -7.61 -8.69
C THR A 38 5.98 -6.31 -7.89
N VAL A 39 6.50 -5.25 -8.50
CA VAL A 39 6.46 -3.90 -7.95
C VAL A 39 5.81 -2.95 -8.94
N ASN A 40 4.96 -2.06 -8.45
CA ASN A 40 4.40 -0.98 -9.25
C ASN A 40 5.21 0.30 -8.99
N ILE A 41 5.78 0.87 -10.04
CA ILE A 41 6.62 2.06 -9.94
C ILE A 41 5.82 3.28 -9.45
N LYS A 42 4.55 3.38 -9.84
CA LYS A 42 3.67 4.48 -9.42
C LYS A 42 3.33 4.39 -7.93
N ASP A 43 3.10 3.19 -7.41
CA ASP A 43 2.93 2.96 -5.97
C ASP A 43 4.22 3.32 -5.22
N GLY A 44 5.37 2.89 -5.74
CA GLY A 44 6.67 3.21 -5.15
C GLY A 44 6.93 4.71 -5.05
N TYR A 45 6.64 5.46 -6.11
CA TYR A 45 6.75 6.92 -6.09
C TYR A 45 5.85 7.56 -5.02
N ALA A 46 4.58 7.16 -4.97
CA ALA A 46 3.62 7.71 -4.01
C ALA A 46 4.03 7.40 -2.55
N ILE A 47 4.46 6.17 -2.28
CA ILE A 47 4.96 5.76 -0.95
C ILE A 47 6.21 6.56 -0.56
N GLN A 48 7.18 6.69 -1.45
CA GLN A 48 8.39 7.47 -1.18
C GLN A 48 8.06 8.94 -0.91
N LEU A 49 7.17 9.54 -1.69
CA LEU A 49 6.73 10.92 -1.47
C LEU A 49 6.04 11.07 -0.11
N ALA A 50 5.15 10.14 0.25
CA ALA A 50 4.47 10.15 1.55
C ALA A 50 5.46 10.10 2.72
N VAL A 51 6.48 9.23 2.64
CA VAL A 51 7.55 9.17 3.64
C VAL A 51 8.31 10.49 3.72
N LYS A 52 8.71 11.07 2.58
CA LYS A 52 9.40 12.38 2.53
C LYS A 52 8.56 13.50 3.14
N LYS A 53 7.24 13.42 3.05
CA LYS A 53 6.30 14.41 3.60
C LYS A 53 5.93 14.17 5.06
N GLY A 54 6.52 13.16 5.70
CA GLY A 54 6.33 12.88 7.12
C GLY A 54 5.12 12.02 7.47
N LEU A 55 4.44 11.42 6.49
CA LEU A 55 3.45 10.40 6.76
C LEU A 55 4.13 9.10 7.18
N HIS A 56 3.57 8.43 8.18
CA HIS A 56 4.03 7.10 8.57
C HIS A 56 3.52 6.06 7.57
N ILE A 57 4.45 5.32 6.98
CA ILE A 57 4.14 4.20 6.11
C ILE A 57 4.63 2.92 6.79
N ALA A 58 3.73 1.96 6.93
CA ALA A 58 4.04 0.62 7.41
C ALA A 58 3.73 -0.41 6.31
N ILE A 59 4.57 -1.42 6.22
CA ILE A 59 4.34 -2.59 5.38
C ILE A 59 4.14 -3.79 6.29
N ILE A 60 3.03 -4.48 6.11
CA ILE A 60 2.65 -5.68 6.88
C ILE A 60 2.48 -6.81 5.87
N THR A 61 3.32 -7.83 5.95
CA THR A 61 3.28 -8.95 5.00
C THR A 61 3.63 -10.27 5.68
N GLY A 62 2.94 -11.35 5.31
CA GLY A 62 3.30 -12.72 5.67
C GLY A 62 4.56 -13.23 4.95
N GLY A 63 4.93 -12.60 3.85
CA GLY A 63 6.11 -12.98 3.06
C GLY A 63 7.42 -12.46 3.65
N ARG A 64 8.32 -13.35 4.04
CA ARG A 64 9.64 -13.03 4.61
C ARG A 64 10.72 -13.07 3.54
N THR A 65 10.67 -12.19 2.55
CA THR A 65 11.71 -12.16 1.53
C THR A 65 12.61 -10.96 1.67
N GLU A 66 13.90 -11.18 1.49
CA GLU A 66 14.91 -10.13 1.48
C GLU A 66 14.62 -9.08 0.38
N ALA A 67 14.08 -9.52 -0.75
CA ALA A 67 13.72 -8.61 -1.85
C ALA A 67 12.64 -7.59 -1.44
N VAL A 68 11.65 -8.01 -0.67
CA VAL A 68 10.60 -7.12 -0.12
C VAL A 68 11.24 -6.10 0.82
N ARG A 69 12.10 -6.55 1.74
CA ARG A 69 12.79 -5.67 2.68
C ARG A 69 13.63 -4.62 1.94
N ILE A 70 14.49 -5.04 1.03
CA ILE A 70 15.35 -4.15 0.24
C ILE A 70 14.50 -3.11 -0.51
N ARG A 71 13.40 -3.55 -1.13
CA ARG A 71 12.53 -2.64 -1.91
C ARG A 71 11.96 -1.53 -1.04
N PHE A 72 11.34 -1.86 0.07
CA PHE A 72 10.62 -0.87 0.88
C PHE A 72 11.55 -0.02 1.75
N GLU A 73 12.63 -0.57 2.26
CA GLU A 73 13.70 0.22 2.89
C GLU A 73 14.29 1.25 1.90
N GLY A 74 14.48 0.85 0.64
CA GLY A 74 14.93 1.74 -0.43
C GLY A 74 13.96 2.89 -0.73
N LEU A 75 12.67 2.74 -0.44
CA LEU A 75 11.67 3.80 -0.52
C LEU A 75 11.60 4.68 0.74
N GLY A 76 12.41 4.37 1.75
CA GLY A 76 12.44 5.09 3.03
C GLY A 76 11.46 4.57 4.08
N VAL A 77 10.78 3.45 3.83
CA VAL A 77 9.90 2.84 4.82
C VAL A 77 10.72 2.24 5.95
N LYS A 78 10.39 2.59 7.19
CA LYS A 78 11.08 2.12 8.39
C LYS A 78 10.33 1.03 9.13
N ASP A 79 9.01 1.02 9.00
CA ASP A 79 8.11 0.11 9.71
C ASP A 79 7.75 -1.07 8.79
N LEU A 80 8.60 -2.11 8.83
CA LEU A 80 8.45 -3.35 8.07
C LEU A 80 8.16 -4.49 9.05
N TYR A 81 6.92 -4.97 9.02
CA TYR A 81 6.46 -6.11 9.80
C TYR A 81 6.33 -7.33 8.89
N MET A 82 7.32 -8.19 8.95
CA MET A 82 7.41 -9.42 8.16
C MET A 82 7.23 -10.61 9.09
N GLY A 83 6.03 -11.15 9.13
CA GLY A 83 5.68 -12.22 10.06
C GLY A 83 4.53 -13.09 9.55
N ASP A 84 4.24 -14.17 10.31
CA ASP A 84 3.19 -15.10 9.97
C ASP A 84 1.81 -14.42 10.08
N ASP A 85 0.97 -14.68 9.09
CA ASP A 85 -0.43 -14.32 8.90
C ASP A 85 -1.12 -13.55 10.04
N VAL A 86 -1.13 -12.23 9.91
CA VAL A 86 -2.23 -11.47 10.50
C VAL A 86 -3.35 -11.49 9.46
N PRO A 87 -4.53 -12.05 9.73
CA PRO A 87 -5.64 -12.00 8.79
C PRO A 87 -5.94 -10.54 8.45
N ASP A 88 -5.85 -10.16 7.18
CA ASP A 88 -6.08 -8.78 6.70
C ASP A 88 -7.39 -8.18 7.22
N ILE A 89 -8.43 -9.02 7.32
CA ILE A 89 -9.75 -8.61 7.80
C ILE A 89 -9.71 -8.11 9.25
N GLU A 90 -8.93 -8.74 10.13
CA GLU A 90 -8.81 -8.30 11.53
C GLU A 90 -8.12 -6.95 11.63
N VAL A 91 -7.01 -6.78 10.90
CA VAL A 91 -6.30 -5.49 10.82
C VAL A 91 -7.20 -4.42 10.22
N MET A 92 -7.95 -4.74 9.17
CA MET A 92 -8.87 -3.79 8.53
C MET A 92 -9.97 -3.31 9.47
N ARG A 93 -10.45 -4.16 10.37
CA ARG A 93 -11.47 -3.78 11.37
C ARG A 93 -10.96 -2.78 12.40
N GLU A 94 -9.67 -2.85 12.72
CA GLU A 94 -9.01 -1.92 13.64
C GLU A 94 -8.63 -0.59 12.98
N CYS A 95 -8.63 -0.52 11.64
CA CYS A 95 -8.30 0.68 10.91
C CYS A 95 -9.45 1.68 10.85
N GLY A 96 -9.15 2.97 10.95
CA GLY A 96 -10.13 4.03 10.77
C GLY A 96 -10.72 4.08 9.35
N LEU A 97 -9.89 3.80 8.35
CA LEU A 97 -10.24 3.77 6.93
C LEU A 97 -9.69 2.49 6.28
N PRO A 98 -10.36 1.35 6.41
CA PRO A 98 -9.97 0.15 5.68
C PRO A 98 -10.24 0.30 4.18
N CYS A 99 -9.20 0.04 3.38
CA CYS A 99 -9.25 0.11 1.93
C CYS A 99 -8.87 -1.24 1.33
N CYS A 100 -9.34 -1.53 0.13
CA CYS A 100 -8.90 -2.70 -0.61
C CYS A 100 -8.79 -2.43 -2.12
N PRO A 101 -8.03 -3.24 -2.88
CA PRO A 101 -7.99 -3.15 -4.33
C PRO A 101 -9.30 -3.62 -4.96
N LYS A 102 -9.49 -3.26 -6.23
CA LYS A 102 -10.70 -3.60 -7.00
C LYS A 102 -10.94 -5.12 -7.11
N ASP A 103 -9.88 -5.89 -7.24
CA ASP A 103 -9.91 -7.35 -7.40
C ASP A 103 -9.87 -8.13 -6.07
N ALA A 104 -10.01 -7.43 -4.92
CA ALA A 104 -10.10 -8.09 -3.62
C ALA A 104 -11.29 -9.05 -3.55
N VAL A 105 -11.15 -10.10 -2.74
CA VAL A 105 -12.24 -11.08 -2.53
C VAL A 105 -13.45 -10.45 -1.83
N PRO A 106 -14.67 -10.99 -2.02
CA PRO A 106 -15.89 -10.40 -1.45
C PRO A 106 -15.84 -10.16 0.06
N GLU A 107 -15.19 -11.04 0.81
CA GLU A 107 -15.08 -10.96 2.26
C GLU A 107 -14.29 -9.71 2.69
N VAL A 108 -13.20 -9.41 2.02
CA VAL A 108 -12.38 -8.21 2.22
C VAL A 108 -13.16 -6.96 1.82
N LYS A 109 -13.84 -7.00 0.67
CA LYS A 109 -14.70 -5.88 0.22
C LYS A 109 -15.83 -5.57 1.19
N SER A 110 -16.37 -6.57 1.90
CA SER A 110 -17.46 -6.37 2.85
C SER A 110 -17.08 -5.53 4.07
N VAL A 111 -15.81 -5.47 4.43
CA VAL A 111 -15.28 -4.69 5.56
C VAL A 111 -14.60 -3.40 5.13
N ALA A 112 -14.32 -3.24 3.84
CA ALA A 112 -13.68 -2.04 3.30
C ALA A 112 -14.65 -0.85 3.29
N LYS A 113 -14.14 0.32 3.66
CA LYS A 113 -14.82 1.62 3.48
C LYS A 113 -14.52 2.26 2.14
N TYR A 114 -13.43 1.85 1.51
CA TYR A 114 -13.06 2.28 0.18
C TYR A 114 -12.52 1.12 -0.64
N ILE A 115 -12.99 1.02 -1.87
CA ILE A 115 -12.48 0.05 -2.85
C ILE A 115 -11.81 0.87 -3.96
N SER A 116 -10.52 0.65 -4.15
CA SER A 116 -9.77 1.31 -5.22
C SER A 116 -10.32 0.96 -6.59
N TYR A 117 -10.16 1.86 -7.55
CA TYR A 117 -10.47 1.58 -8.96
C TYR A 117 -9.42 0.65 -9.61
N ALA A 118 -8.25 0.51 -9.00
CA ALA A 118 -7.14 -0.27 -9.49
C ALA A 118 -7.06 -1.64 -8.81
N ASP A 119 -6.66 -2.64 -9.57
CA ASP A 119 -6.38 -3.98 -9.07
C ASP A 119 -5.09 -3.99 -8.23
N GLY A 120 -4.90 -5.05 -7.44
CA GLY A 120 -3.68 -5.29 -6.69
C GLY A 120 -2.45 -5.31 -7.60
N GLY A 121 -1.38 -4.65 -7.20
CA GLY A 121 -0.18 -4.48 -8.01
C GLY A 121 -0.31 -3.51 -9.19
N CYS A 122 -1.49 -2.93 -9.40
CA CYS A 122 -1.79 -2.06 -10.54
C CYS A 122 -1.98 -0.58 -10.18
N GLY A 123 -1.50 -0.16 -9.01
CA GLY A 123 -1.56 1.23 -8.58
C GLY A 123 -2.62 1.55 -7.53
N CYS A 124 -3.20 0.55 -6.88
CA CYS A 124 -4.18 0.76 -5.81
C CYS A 124 -3.57 1.47 -4.60
N GLY A 125 -2.29 1.21 -4.30
CA GLY A 125 -1.55 1.93 -3.26
C GLY A 125 -1.40 3.41 -3.60
N ARG A 126 -1.00 3.72 -4.84
CA ARG A 126 -0.92 5.10 -5.31
C ARG A 126 -2.26 5.82 -5.20
N ASP A 127 -3.35 5.17 -5.59
CA ASP A 127 -4.69 5.76 -5.53
C ASP A 127 -4.99 6.32 -4.12
N VAL A 128 -4.77 5.51 -3.09
CA VAL A 128 -5.04 5.93 -1.71
C VAL A 128 -4.04 6.98 -1.23
N VAL A 129 -2.74 6.75 -1.42
CA VAL A 129 -1.69 7.67 -0.97
C VAL A 129 -1.83 9.04 -1.64
N GLU A 130 -2.11 9.09 -2.94
CA GLU A 130 -2.30 10.32 -3.68
C GLU A 130 -3.46 11.14 -3.13
N GLN A 131 -4.60 10.50 -2.83
CA GLN A 131 -5.75 11.17 -2.25
C GLN A 131 -5.45 11.72 -0.85
N VAL A 132 -4.74 10.97 -0.03
CA VAL A 132 -4.30 11.43 1.31
C VAL A 132 -3.35 12.63 1.18
N LEU A 133 -2.34 12.54 0.33
CA LEU A 133 -1.40 13.65 0.12
C LEU A 133 -2.08 14.90 -0.45
N LYS A 134 -3.08 14.75 -1.34
CA LYS A 134 -3.90 15.87 -1.82
C LYS A 134 -4.68 16.54 -0.70
N ALA A 135 -5.29 15.77 0.19
CA ALA A 135 -6.02 16.29 1.34
C ALA A 135 -5.13 17.05 2.33
N HIS A 136 -3.84 16.67 2.41
CA HIS A 136 -2.83 17.38 3.20
C HIS A 136 -2.18 18.57 2.46
N GLY A 137 -2.53 18.81 1.17
CA GLY A 137 -1.89 19.85 0.35
C GLY A 137 -0.44 19.54 -0.04
N LEU A 138 -0.04 18.28 0.02
CA LEU A 138 1.35 17.84 -0.17
C LEU A 138 1.61 17.17 -1.53
N TRP A 139 0.56 16.87 -2.28
CA TRP A 139 0.70 16.30 -3.61
C TRP A 139 1.16 17.36 -4.60
N MET A 140 2.15 17.06 -5.41
CA MET A 140 2.73 17.98 -6.42
C MET A 140 3.26 19.30 -5.83
N ALA A 141 3.62 19.36 -4.55
CA ALA A 141 4.33 20.47 -3.95
C ALA A 141 5.72 20.64 -4.61
N GLN A 142 6.32 21.84 -4.52
CA GLN A 142 7.56 22.19 -5.23
C GLN A 142 8.73 21.24 -4.98
N ASP A 143 8.78 20.59 -3.84
CA ASP A 143 9.79 19.61 -3.45
C ASP A 143 9.38 18.14 -3.75
N ALA A 144 8.28 17.93 -4.47
CA ALA A 144 7.83 16.60 -4.90
C ALA A 144 8.66 16.03 -6.07
N PHE A 145 9.47 16.85 -6.71
CA PHE A 145 10.28 16.50 -7.86
C PHE A 145 11.70 16.15 -7.42
N GLY A 146 12.14 14.96 -7.75
CA GLY A 146 13.46 14.44 -7.45
C GLY A 146 13.43 13.13 -6.64
N TRP A 147 14.24 12.20 -7.09
CA TRP A 147 14.41 10.89 -6.46
C TRP A 147 15.45 10.95 -5.33
#